data_5751f250230261271b55d4b0e1b61b27
#
_entry.id   5751f250230261271b55d4b0e1b61b27
#
_cell.length_a   1.000
_cell.length_b   1.000
_cell.length_c   1.000
_cell.angle_alpha   90.00
_cell.angle_beta   90.00
_cell.angle_gamma   90.00
#
_symmetry.space_group_name_H-M   'P 1'
#
loop_
_entity.id
_entity.type
_entity.pdbx_description
1 polymer ?
#
loop_
_entity_poly.entity_id
_entity_poly.type
_entity_poly.pdbx_seq_one_letter_code
_entity_poly.pdbx_strand_id
1 'polypeptide(L)'
;MSKIVDLIDSYIERDPAAKGRIETLLTSPGLHALAFYRFSSFFWMIKLQVFARIISYLGRFLTGIEIHPGAKIGSKLFIDHGMGVVIGETSVIGDYVTLYHGVTLGGVAPSIHSEDQVNKKRHPTLEDGSIIGSGAQILGPIIIGENARVGSNSVVTKSVEANKSVVGVASRYTTDLKDIEKKFSAYGFTKDDQDRSGIVDKLVKENDRLSKKIEEIEKKLNSKE
;
A
#
# COMPACT_ATOMS: atom_id res chain seq x y z
N MET A 1 -0.74 18.88 -29.61
CA MET A 1 -1.00 19.63 -28.34
C MET A 1 0.23 19.44 -27.45
N SER A 2 0.51 20.33 -26.49
CA SER A 2 1.68 20.11 -25.63
C SER A 2 1.42 18.98 -24.65
N LYS A 3 2.44 18.17 -24.34
CA LYS A 3 2.33 17.05 -23.35
C LYS A 3 1.75 17.48 -22.00
N ILE A 4 1.90 18.76 -21.64
CA ILE A 4 1.36 19.33 -20.40
C ILE A 4 -0.16 19.49 -20.48
N VAL A 5 -0.67 19.98 -21.62
CA VAL A 5 -2.12 20.14 -21.84
C VAL A 5 -2.79 18.78 -21.82
N ASP A 6 -2.20 17.78 -22.48
CA ASP A 6 -2.73 16.40 -22.50
C ASP A 6 -2.73 15.75 -21.10
N LEU A 7 -1.76 16.09 -20.25
CA LEU A 7 -1.74 15.65 -18.86
C LEU A 7 -2.86 16.31 -18.06
N ILE A 8 -3.03 17.63 -18.14
CA ILE A 8 -4.10 18.36 -17.44
C ILE A 8 -5.48 17.84 -17.87
N ASP A 9 -5.69 17.65 -19.18
CA ASP A 9 -6.94 17.12 -19.71
C ASP A 9 -7.24 15.71 -19.18
N SER A 10 -6.20 14.87 -19.01
CA SER A 10 -6.34 13.54 -18.41
C SER A 10 -6.70 13.57 -16.91
N TYR A 11 -6.38 14.66 -16.19
CA TYR A 11 -6.83 14.87 -14.81
C TYR A 11 -8.31 15.24 -14.79
N ILE A 12 -8.74 16.19 -15.66
CA ILE A 12 -10.14 16.60 -15.77
C ILE A 12 -11.04 15.43 -16.16
N GLU A 13 -10.58 14.57 -17.06
CA GLU A 13 -11.33 13.37 -17.49
C GLU A 13 -11.60 12.40 -16.33
N ARG A 14 -10.66 12.31 -15.36
CA ARG A 14 -10.71 11.31 -14.27
C ARG A 14 -11.18 11.89 -12.93
N ASP A 15 -11.24 13.20 -12.78
CA ASP A 15 -11.73 13.87 -11.57
C ASP A 15 -13.08 14.56 -11.85
N PRO A 16 -14.20 13.98 -11.38
CA PRO A 16 -15.52 14.58 -11.55
C PRO A 16 -15.67 15.97 -10.88
N ALA A 17 -14.80 16.31 -9.93
CA ALA A 17 -14.82 17.60 -9.25
C ALA A 17 -14.10 18.71 -10.04
N ALA A 18 -13.26 18.35 -11.02
CA ALA A 18 -12.49 19.31 -11.80
C ALA A 18 -13.38 20.17 -12.73
N LYS A 19 -13.28 21.50 -12.60
CA LYS A 19 -14.12 22.44 -13.36
C LYS A 19 -13.40 23.09 -14.56
N GLY A 20 -12.11 22.84 -14.74
CA GLY A 20 -11.37 23.37 -15.87
C GLY A 20 -9.85 23.36 -15.68
N ARG A 21 -9.12 23.64 -16.77
CA ARG A 21 -7.66 23.51 -16.82
C ARG A 21 -6.93 24.40 -15.80
N ILE A 22 -7.39 25.64 -15.61
CA ILE A 22 -6.72 26.61 -14.73
C ILE A 22 -6.88 26.16 -13.26
N GLU A 23 -8.09 25.79 -12.86
CA GLU A 23 -8.36 25.26 -11.52
C GLU A 23 -7.52 24.02 -11.28
N THR A 24 -7.61 23.02 -12.15
CA THR A 24 -6.85 21.76 -12.05
C THR A 24 -5.34 21.99 -11.94
N LEU A 25 -4.79 22.90 -12.76
CA LEU A 25 -3.37 23.25 -12.69
C LEU A 25 -2.98 23.85 -11.34
N LEU A 26 -3.82 24.71 -10.76
CA LEU A 26 -3.51 25.44 -9.53
C LEU A 26 -3.79 24.63 -8.25
N THR A 27 -4.70 23.66 -8.31
CA THR A 27 -5.21 22.99 -7.11
C THR A 27 -4.89 21.49 -7.02
N SER A 28 -4.31 20.87 -8.07
CA SER A 28 -4.00 19.44 -8.07
C SER A 28 -2.60 19.14 -7.52
N PRO A 29 -2.46 18.64 -6.29
CA PRO A 29 -1.15 18.33 -5.70
C PRO A 29 -0.40 17.26 -6.50
N GLY A 30 -1.11 16.33 -7.14
CA GLY A 30 -0.52 15.33 -8.03
C GLY A 30 0.20 15.93 -9.23
N LEU A 31 -0.37 16.95 -9.88
CA LEU A 31 0.29 17.67 -10.98
C LEU A 31 1.55 18.40 -10.49
N HIS A 32 1.47 19.05 -9.35
CA HIS A 32 2.62 19.74 -8.76
C HIS A 32 3.74 18.76 -8.41
N ALA A 33 3.42 17.62 -7.79
CA ALA A 33 4.39 16.57 -7.47
C ALA A 33 5.06 16.01 -8.73
N LEU A 34 4.32 15.80 -9.81
CA LEU A 34 4.87 15.37 -11.10
C LEU A 34 5.79 16.43 -11.71
N ALA A 35 5.48 17.72 -11.55
CA ALA A 35 6.37 18.80 -12.00
C ALA A 35 7.71 18.76 -11.24
N PHE A 36 7.68 18.67 -9.89
CA PHE A 36 8.87 18.51 -9.07
C PHE A 36 9.64 17.25 -9.44
N TYR A 37 8.94 16.13 -9.65
CA TYR A 37 9.56 14.88 -10.08
C TYR A 37 10.28 15.04 -11.43
N ARG A 38 9.63 15.59 -12.47
CA ARG A 38 10.26 15.76 -13.79
C ARG A 38 11.54 16.60 -13.68
N PHE A 39 11.49 17.66 -12.88
CA PHE A 39 12.65 18.52 -12.67
C PHE A 39 13.76 17.78 -11.87
N SER A 40 13.44 17.12 -10.77
CA SER A 40 14.40 16.35 -9.97
C SER A 40 14.98 15.17 -10.75
N SER A 41 14.19 14.48 -11.55
CA SER A 41 14.62 13.35 -12.38
C SER A 41 15.63 13.79 -13.47
N PHE A 42 15.49 14.98 -14.03
CA PHE A 42 16.49 15.53 -14.94
C PHE A 42 17.87 15.65 -14.27
N PHE A 43 17.92 16.22 -13.06
CA PHE A 43 19.20 16.33 -12.30
C PHE A 43 19.73 14.95 -11.89
N TRP A 44 18.84 14.00 -11.59
CA TRP A 44 19.23 12.63 -11.31
C TRP A 44 19.93 11.97 -12.50
N MET A 45 19.40 12.15 -13.71
CA MET A 45 19.98 11.60 -14.95
C MET A 45 21.38 12.16 -15.25
N ILE A 46 21.63 13.43 -14.97
CA ILE A 46 22.96 14.05 -15.13
C ILE A 46 23.87 13.87 -13.91
N LYS A 47 23.51 12.93 -13.01
CA LYS A 47 24.27 12.52 -11.82
C LYS A 47 24.44 13.60 -10.74
N LEU A 48 23.69 14.68 -10.76
CA LEU A 48 23.58 15.66 -9.68
C LEU A 48 22.61 15.18 -8.60
N GLN A 49 22.91 14.01 -8.01
CA GLN A 49 21.98 13.26 -7.16
C GLN A 49 21.55 14.02 -5.90
N VAL A 50 22.48 14.71 -5.23
CA VAL A 50 22.16 15.49 -4.03
C VAL A 50 21.15 16.59 -4.35
N PHE A 51 21.38 17.33 -5.45
CA PHE A 51 20.48 18.39 -5.88
C PHE A 51 19.11 17.84 -6.29
N ALA A 52 19.08 16.73 -7.02
CA ALA A 52 17.85 16.03 -7.36
C ALA A 52 17.06 15.64 -6.10
N ARG A 53 17.71 15.12 -5.06
CA ARG A 53 17.09 14.75 -3.79
C ARG A 53 16.55 15.96 -3.03
N ILE A 54 17.23 17.08 -3.03
CA ILE A 54 16.74 18.33 -2.42
C ILE A 54 15.45 18.79 -3.12
N ILE A 55 15.41 18.78 -4.45
CA ILE A 55 14.21 19.15 -5.21
C ILE A 55 13.04 18.19 -4.89
N SER A 56 13.32 16.89 -4.87
CA SER A 56 12.32 15.88 -4.50
C SER A 56 11.78 16.10 -3.08
N TYR A 57 12.64 16.44 -2.13
CA TYR A 57 12.25 16.75 -0.75
C TYR A 57 11.37 18.00 -0.67
N LEU A 58 11.69 19.06 -1.42
CA LEU A 58 10.85 20.25 -1.52
C LEU A 58 9.48 19.92 -2.10
N GLY A 59 9.43 19.09 -3.16
CA GLY A 59 8.18 18.60 -3.73
C GLY A 59 7.32 17.86 -2.69
N ARG A 60 7.91 16.94 -1.93
CA ARG A 60 7.24 16.25 -0.82
C ARG A 60 6.70 17.23 0.23
N PHE A 61 7.51 18.21 0.64
CA PHE A 61 7.10 19.18 1.65
C PHE A 61 5.88 20.02 1.21
N LEU A 62 5.85 20.42 -0.08
CA LEU A 62 4.78 21.26 -0.62
C LEU A 62 3.52 20.49 -1.01
N THR A 63 3.64 19.21 -1.38
CA THR A 63 2.52 18.43 -1.93
C THR A 63 2.05 17.28 -1.04
N GLY A 64 2.86 16.88 -0.04
CA GLY A 64 2.64 15.66 0.73
C GLY A 64 2.88 14.36 -0.03
N ILE A 65 3.47 14.44 -1.25
CA ILE A 65 3.72 13.31 -2.14
C ILE A 65 5.23 13.14 -2.30
N GLU A 66 5.73 11.94 -1.97
CA GLU A 66 7.14 11.61 -2.16
C GLU A 66 7.33 10.82 -3.47
N ILE A 67 8.12 11.38 -4.39
CA ILE A 67 8.53 10.67 -5.60
C ILE A 67 10.05 10.69 -5.67
N HIS A 68 10.68 9.50 -5.62
CA HIS A 68 12.11 9.39 -5.77
C HIS A 68 12.53 9.78 -7.20
N PRO A 69 13.54 10.63 -7.41
CA PRO A 69 13.93 11.10 -8.73
C PRO A 69 14.43 10.00 -9.68
N GLY A 70 14.84 8.86 -9.15
CA GLY A 70 15.23 7.67 -9.91
C GLY A 70 14.06 6.80 -10.40
N ALA A 71 12.83 7.03 -9.94
CA ALA A 71 11.67 6.31 -10.43
C ALA A 71 11.45 6.55 -11.92
N LYS A 72 10.82 5.61 -12.61
CA LYS A 72 10.45 5.73 -14.03
C LYS A 72 8.94 5.87 -14.14
N ILE A 73 8.46 7.00 -14.64
CA ILE A 73 7.03 7.31 -14.71
C ILE A 73 6.67 7.66 -16.16
N GLY A 74 5.72 6.91 -16.69
CA GLY A 74 5.13 7.09 -18.02
C GLY A 74 4.30 8.36 -18.16
N SER A 75 3.36 8.33 -19.07
CA SER A 75 2.48 9.45 -19.41
C SER A 75 1.19 9.38 -18.60
N LYS A 76 0.61 10.55 -18.32
CA LYS A 76 -0.75 10.67 -17.77
C LYS A 76 -0.97 9.90 -16.44
N LEU A 77 0.07 9.78 -15.61
CA LEU A 77 -0.11 9.32 -14.23
C LEU A 77 -1.07 10.28 -13.51
N PHE A 78 -2.15 9.76 -12.94
CA PHE A 78 -3.11 10.49 -12.14
C PHE A 78 -2.91 10.16 -10.67
N ILE A 79 -2.62 11.18 -9.85
CA ILE A 79 -2.53 11.04 -8.40
C ILE A 79 -3.66 11.85 -7.80
N ASP A 80 -4.68 11.13 -7.31
CA ASP A 80 -5.87 11.73 -6.71
C ASP A 80 -5.67 11.95 -5.22
N HIS A 81 -6.00 13.15 -4.73
CA HIS A 81 -5.75 13.65 -3.38
C HIS A 81 -4.26 13.68 -2.99
N GLY A 82 -3.53 12.63 -3.20
CA GLY A 82 -2.08 12.48 -3.18
C GLY A 82 -1.40 12.45 -1.81
N MET A 83 -1.97 13.02 -0.75
CA MET A 83 -1.33 13.06 0.56
C MET A 83 -0.85 11.67 1.01
N GLY A 84 0.44 11.56 1.40
CA GLY A 84 1.03 10.33 1.88
C GLY A 84 1.40 9.30 0.80
N VAL A 85 1.29 9.63 -0.48
CA VAL A 85 1.82 8.78 -1.57
C VAL A 85 3.35 8.74 -1.50
N VAL A 86 3.90 7.52 -1.59
CA VAL A 86 5.36 7.29 -1.63
C VAL A 86 5.71 6.41 -2.84
N ILE A 87 6.54 6.93 -3.73
CA ILE A 87 7.05 6.23 -4.93
C ILE A 87 8.55 6.02 -4.79
N GLY A 88 8.98 4.76 -4.55
CA GLY A 88 10.36 4.40 -4.30
C GLY A 88 11.25 4.44 -5.55
N GLU A 89 12.56 4.45 -5.33
CA GLU A 89 13.62 4.68 -6.34
C GLU A 89 13.52 3.83 -7.60
N THR A 90 13.29 2.52 -7.45
CA THR A 90 13.29 1.58 -8.59
C THR A 90 11.87 1.26 -9.08
N SER A 91 10.87 2.06 -8.67
CA SER A 91 9.50 1.94 -9.20
C SER A 91 9.45 2.22 -10.69
N VAL A 92 8.61 1.46 -11.38
CA VAL A 92 8.29 1.69 -12.79
C VAL A 92 6.78 1.84 -12.89
N ILE A 93 6.30 2.91 -13.48
CA ILE A 93 4.88 3.23 -13.62
C ILE A 93 4.62 3.46 -15.10
N GLY A 94 3.70 2.70 -15.67
CA GLY A 94 3.27 2.79 -17.06
C GLY A 94 2.41 4.03 -17.34
N ASP A 95 1.70 3.99 -18.43
CA ASP A 95 0.83 5.06 -18.89
C ASP A 95 -0.58 4.94 -18.28
N TYR A 96 -1.28 6.06 -18.09
CA TYR A 96 -2.66 6.10 -17.57
C TYR A 96 -2.89 5.44 -16.21
N VAL A 97 -1.86 5.23 -15.42
CA VAL A 97 -1.98 4.68 -14.06
C VAL A 97 -2.69 5.67 -13.15
N THR A 98 -3.49 5.15 -12.21
CA THR A 98 -4.16 5.94 -11.17
C THR A 98 -3.67 5.51 -9.79
N LEU A 99 -3.22 6.48 -8.98
CA LEU A 99 -2.87 6.29 -7.57
C LEU A 99 -3.75 7.19 -6.71
N TYR A 100 -4.34 6.61 -5.67
CA TYR A 100 -5.03 7.38 -4.64
C TYR A 100 -4.07 7.73 -3.47
N HIS A 101 -4.53 8.60 -2.57
CA HIS A 101 -3.75 9.01 -1.39
C HIS A 101 -3.29 7.82 -0.54
N GLY A 102 -2.18 8.00 0.18
CA GLY A 102 -1.62 7.00 1.09
C GLY A 102 -1.03 5.75 0.44
N VAL A 103 -0.99 5.68 -0.89
CA VAL A 103 -0.39 4.55 -1.62
C VAL A 103 1.12 4.55 -1.44
N THR A 104 1.68 3.37 -1.13
CA THR A 104 3.13 3.17 -1.07
C THR A 104 3.59 2.18 -2.13
N LEU A 105 4.51 2.59 -2.98
CA LEU A 105 5.29 1.71 -3.86
C LEU A 105 6.66 1.48 -3.22
N GLY A 106 6.74 0.46 -2.34
CA GLY A 106 7.85 0.23 -1.42
C GLY A 106 8.64 -1.05 -1.68
N GLY A 107 9.76 -1.20 -0.95
CA GLY A 107 10.49 -2.46 -0.86
C GLY A 107 9.98 -3.32 0.29
N VAL A 108 10.29 -4.63 0.28
CA VAL A 108 9.95 -5.57 1.39
C VAL A 108 11.11 -5.86 2.32
N ALA A 109 12.35 -5.71 1.84
CA ALA A 109 13.50 -6.06 2.64
C ALA A 109 13.69 -5.07 3.80
N PRO A 110 14.04 -5.54 5.01
CA PRO A 110 14.35 -4.67 6.13
C PRO A 110 15.60 -3.82 5.83
N SER A 111 15.83 -2.79 6.63
CA SER A 111 17.02 -1.94 6.54
C SER A 111 18.33 -2.65 6.94
N ILE A 112 18.25 -3.86 7.47
CA ILE A 112 19.38 -4.74 7.78
C ILE A 112 19.99 -5.22 6.46
N HIS A 113 21.31 -5.14 6.30
CA HIS A 113 22.03 -5.45 5.07
C HIS A 113 21.54 -4.63 3.86
N SER A 114 21.38 -3.32 4.07
CA SER A 114 20.89 -2.41 3.04
C SER A 114 21.80 -2.32 1.81
N GLU A 115 23.09 -2.59 1.97
CA GLU A 115 24.09 -2.69 0.91
C GLU A 115 23.72 -3.74 -0.14
N ASP A 116 23.08 -4.84 0.26
CA ASP A 116 22.62 -5.90 -0.64
C ASP A 116 21.49 -5.46 -1.57
N GLN A 117 20.86 -4.33 -1.26
CA GLN A 117 19.72 -3.78 -2.01
C GLN A 117 20.14 -2.64 -2.96
N VAL A 118 21.39 -2.19 -2.89
CA VAL A 118 21.90 -1.11 -3.73
C VAL A 118 21.92 -1.56 -5.18
N ASN A 119 21.44 -0.69 -6.09
CA ASN A 119 21.34 -0.96 -7.53
C ASN A 119 20.48 -2.18 -7.94
N LYS A 120 19.70 -2.76 -7.02
CA LYS A 120 18.76 -3.84 -7.33
C LYS A 120 17.35 -3.32 -7.45
N LYS A 121 16.55 -3.93 -8.36
CA LYS A 121 15.10 -3.72 -8.44
C LYS A 121 14.46 -4.22 -7.14
N ARG A 122 13.85 -3.29 -6.36
CA ARG A 122 13.22 -3.60 -5.07
C ARG A 122 11.82 -2.99 -4.89
N HIS A 123 11.40 -2.14 -5.83
CA HIS A 123 10.09 -1.50 -5.83
C HIS A 123 9.23 -2.03 -6.98
N PRO A 124 7.90 -1.91 -6.91
CA PRO A 124 7.00 -2.50 -7.88
C PRO A 124 7.08 -1.89 -9.28
N THR A 125 6.51 -2.62 -10.22
CA THR A 125 6.17 -2.15 -11.57
C THR A 125 4.65 -2.13 -11.69
N LEU A 126 4.10 -1.00 -12.09
CA LEU A 126 2.68 -0.82 -12.42
C LEU A 126 2.57 -0.71 -13.93
N GLU A 127 1.83 -1.62 -14.56
CA GLU A 127 1.59 -1.58 -16.01
C GLU A 127 0.45 -0.61 -16.33
N ASP A 128 0.24 -0.35 -17.63
CA ASP A 128 -0.66 0.66 -18.14
C ASP A 128 -2.10 0.49 -17.63
N GLY A 129 -2.77 1.60 -17.35
CA GLY A 129 -4.16 1.62 -16.91
C GLY A 129 -4.42 1.01 -15.53
N SER A 130 -3.41 0.56 -14.79
CA SER A 130 -3.61 0.00 -13.45
C SER A 130 -4.12 1.05 -12.46
N ILE A 131 -4.96 0.62 -11.50
CA ILE A 131 -5.61 1.51 -10.51
C ILE A 131 -5.27 1.00 -9.11
N ILE A 132 -4.66 1.86 -8.29
CA ILE A 132 -4.25 1.52 -6.93
C ILE A 132 -5.07 2.33 -5.94
N GLY A 133 -5.93 1.64 -5.19
CA GLY A 133 -6.84 2.23 -4.22
C GLY A 133 -6.12 2.87 -3.03
N SER A 134 -6.82 3.78 -2.36
CA SER A 134 -6.29 4.58 -1.24
C SER A 134 -5.68 3.73 -0.14
N GLY A 135 -4.51 4.14 0.38
CA GLY A 135 -3.81 3.47 1.46
C GLY A 135 -3.19 2.11 1.10
N ALA A 136 -3.29 1.66 -0.16
CA ALA A 136 -2.72 0.37 -0.54
C ALA A 136 -1.18 0.37 -0.50
N GLN A 137 -0.60 -0.72 -0.02
CA GLN A 137 0.83 -0.93 0.12
C GLN A 137 1.27 -1.98 -0.89
N ILE A 138 1.96 -1.55 -1.94
CA ILE A 138 2.50 -2.43 -2.99
C ILE A 138 3.99 -2.62 -2.72
N LEU A 139 4.37 -3.82 -2.30
CA LEU A 139 5.68 -4.04 -1.72
C LEU A 139 6.50 -5.08 -2.49
N GLY A 140 7.73 -4.72 -2.81
CA GLY A 140 8.69 -5.59 -3.49
C GLY A 140 8.74 -5.41 -5.00
N PRO A 141 9.62 -6.15 -5.68
CA PRO A 141 9.81 -6.07 -7.13
C PRO A 141 8.71 -6.84 -7.90
N ILE A 142 7.46 -6.65 -7.49
CA ILE A 142 6.28 -7.30 -8.07
C ILE A 142 5.72 -6.49 -9.24
N ILE A 143 4.86 -7.11 -10.03
CA ILE A 143 4.19 -6.50 -11.17
C ILE A 143 2.69 -6.42 -10.89
N ILE A 144 2.12 -5.26 -11.05
CA ILE A 144 0.68 -5.04 -11.14
C ILE A 144 0.37 -4.90 -12.62
N GLY A 145 -0.30 -5.91 -13.19
CA GLY A 145 -0.53 -6.05 -14.61
C GLY A 145 -1.45 -4.97 -15.19
N GLU A 146 -1.48 -4.91 -16.52
CA GLU A 146 -2.28 -3.95 -17.28
C GLU A 146 -3.75 -3.97 -16.87
N ASN A 147 -4.34 -2.78 -16.64
CA ASN A 147 -5.72 -2.59 -16.18
C ASN A 147 -6.07 -3.33 -14.88
N ALA A 148 -5.09 -3.85 -14.14
CA ALA A 148 -5.35 -4.49 -12.84
C ALA A 148 -5.77 -3.45 -11.79
N ARG A 149 -6.53 -3.89 -10.81
CA ARG A 149 -7.06 -3.03 -9.74
C ARG A 149 -6.66 -3.54 -8.38
N VAL A 150 -6.18 -2.65 -7.54
CA VAL A 150 -5.88 -2.94 -6.14
C VAL A 150 -6.86 -2.17 -5.27
N GLY A 151 -7.59 -2.89 -4.42
CA GLY A 151 -8.54 -2.30 -3.48
C GLY A 151 -7.85 -1.47 -2.40
N SER A 152 -8.60 -0.53 -1.82
CA SER A 152 -8.10 0.34 -0.75
C SER A 152 -7.57 -0.45 0.45
N ASN A 153 -6.51 0.07 1.08
CA ASN A 153 -5.84 -0.51 2.25
C ASN A 153 -5.34 -1.96 2.06
N SER A 154 -5.20 -2.42 0.81
CA SER A 154 -4.65 -3.75 0.53
C SER A 154 -3.13 -3.76 0.69
N VAL A 155 -2.58 -4.82 1.26
CA VAL A 155 -1.15 -5.09 1.28
C VAL A 155 -0.85 -6.16 0.22
N VAL A 156 -0.13 -5.78 -0.84
CA VAL A 156 0.16 -6.63 -1.99
C VAL A 156 1.65 -6.92 -2.06
N THR A 157 2.01 -8.19 -1.92
CA THR A 157 3.40 -8.68 -1.93
C THR A 157 3.65 -9.74 -3.02
N LYS A 158 2.64 -9.98 -3.87
CA LYS A 158 2.72 -10.89 -5.03
C LYS A 158 2.19 -10.18 -6.25
N SER A 159 2.72 -10.53 -7.42
CA SER A 159 2.25 -9.96 -8.69
C SER A 159 0.77 -10.23 -8.93
N VAL A 160 0.11 -9.26 -9.57
CA VAL A 160 -1.30 -9.31 -9.95
C VAL A 160 -1.37 -9.37 -11.47
N GLU A 161 -2.08 -10.34 -12.01
CA GLU A 161 -2.24 -10.50 -13.45
C GLU A 161 -3.05 -9.34 -14.07
N ALA A 162 -2.84 -9.11 -15.37
CA ALA A 162 -3.59 -8.11 -16.12
C ALA A 162 -5.10 -8.33 -16.02
N ASN A 163 -5.87 -7.24 -15.97
CA ASN A 163 -7.33 -7.21 -15.88
C ASN A 163 -7.91 -7.92 -14.64
N LYS A 164 -7.08 -8.17 -13.60
CA LYS A 164 -7.54 -8.77 -12.33
C LYS A 164 -7.70 -7.71 -11.24
N SER A 165 -8.53 -8.03 -10.27
CA SER A 165 -8.70 -7.21 -9.08
C SER A 165 -8.25 -7.98 -7.84
N VAL A 166 -7.48 -7.32 -6.95
CA VAL A 166 -7.14 -7.83 -5.62
C VAL A 166 -7.68 -6.88 -4.57
N VAL A 167 -8.18 -7.44 -3.48
CA VAL A 167 -8.73 -6.68 -2.36
C VAL A 167 -8.16 -7.21 -1.05
N GLY A 168 -7.95 -6.30 -0.10
CA GLY A 168 -7.58 -6.67 1.27
C GLY A 168 -8.77 -7.22 2.05
N VAL A 169 -8.62 -7.26 3.38
CA VAL A 169 -9.68 -7.75 4.27
C VAL A 169 -10.86 -6.77 4.23
N ALA A 170 -11.97 -7.21 3.64
CA ALA A 170 -13.19 -6.44 3.65
C ALA A 170 -13.76 -6.39 5.09
N SER A 171 -14.29 -5.23 5.48
CA SER A 171 -15.04 -5.11 6.73
C SER A 171 -16.26 -6.04 6.70
N ARG A 172 -16.58 -6.63 7.84
CA ARG A 172 -17.75 -7.48 8.02
C ARG A 172 -18.54 -7.01 9.25
N TYR A 173 -19.82 -7.20 9.22
CA TYR A 173 -20.64 -7.00 10.43
C TYR A 173 -20.24 -8.04 11.47
N THR A 174 -19.91 -7.61 12.67
CA THR A 174 -19.56 -8.51 13.77
C THR A 174 -20.78 -8.87 14.60
N THR A 175 -21.72 -7.93 14.77
CA THR A 175 -22.97 -8.10 15.56
C THR A 175 -23.90 -6.92 15.34
N ASP A 176 -25.14 -7.01 15.84
CA ASP A 176 -26.11 -5.90 15.86
C ASP A 176 -25.61 -4.69 16.68
N LEU A 177 -26.03 -3.48 16.30
CA LEU A 177 -25.59 -2.21 16.89
C LEU A 177 -25.68 -2.15 18.44
N LYS A 178 -26.64 -2.87 19.05
CA LYS A 178 -26.81 -2.96 20.51
C LYS A 178 -25.67 -3.70 21.21
N ASP A 179 -24.97 -4.55 20.51
CA ASP A 179 -23.80 -5.29 21.03
C ASP A 179 -22.48 -4.57 20.77
N ILE A 180 -22.44 -3.65 19.80
CA ILE A 180 -21.26 -2.87 19.44
C ILE A 180 -20.87 -1.91 20.58
N GLU A 181 -21.85 -1.22 21.23
CA GLU A 181 -21.58 -0.29 22.33
C GLU A 181 -20.89 -0.97 23.52
N LYS A 182 -21.11 -2.26 23.74
CA LYS A 182 -20.47 -3.03 24.82
C LYS A 182 -19.11 -3.65 24.44
N LYS A 183 -18.82 -3.77 23.13
CA LYS A 183 -17.67 -4.52 22.64
C LYS A 183 -16.66 -3.68 21.86
N PHE A 184 -16.99 -2.44 21.51
CA PHE A 184 -16.10 -1.58 20.73
C PHE A 184 -14.97 -1.01 21.60
N SER A 185 -13.74 -1.30 21.21
CA SER A 185 -12.54 -0.63 21.74
C SER A 185 -12.00 0.34 20.71
N ALA A 186 -11.71 1.58 21.14
CA ALA A 186 -11.14 2.63 20.28
C ALA A 186 -9.81 2.26 19.63
N TYR A 187 -9.15 1.19 20.11
CA TYR A 187 -7.87 0.67 19.59
C TYR A 187 -8.02 -0.57 18.70
N GLY A 188 -9.23 -0.87 18.21
CA GLY A 188 -9.46 -1.98 17.27
C GLY A 188 -9.46 -3.38 17.90
N PHE A 189 -9.29 -3.50 19.22
CA PHE A 189 -9.45 -4.77 19.95
C PHE A 189 -10.91 -4.91 20.36
N THR A 190 -11.61 -5.88 19.81
CA THR A 190 -12.96 -6.24 20.26
C THR A 190 -12.88 -7.18 21.44
N LYS A 191 -13.96 -7.29 22.25
CA LYS A 191 -14.04 -8.32 23.30
C LYS A 191 -13.88 -9.75 22.78
N ASP A 192 -14.10 -9.97 21.49
CA ASP A 192 -13.80 -11.27 20.84
C ASP A 192 -12.31 -11.63 20.86
N ASP A 193 -11.41 -10.63 20.91
CA ASP A 193 -9.97 -10.88 21.10
C ASP A 193 -9.66 -11.23 22.57
N GLN A 194 -10.48 -10.76 23.52
CA GLN A 194 -10.44 -11.21 24.93
C GLN A 194 -11.12 -12.58 25.12
N ASP A 195 -12.15 -12.91 24.31
CA ASP A 195 -12.77 -14.24 24.31
C ASP A 195 -11.85 -15.30 23.66
N ARG A 196 -10.91 -14.92 22.81
CA ARG A 196 -9.83 -15.83 22.39
C ARG A 196 -8.95 -16.25 23.54
N SER A 197 -8.70 -15.39 24.53
CA SER A 197 -8.03 -15.78 25.77
C SER A 197 -8.91 -16.77 26.56
N GLY A 198 -10.22 -16.56 26.59
CA GLY A 198 -11.17 -17.48 27.21
C GLY A 198 -11.29 -18.85 26.49
N ILE A 199 -11.13 -18.86 25.17
CA ILE A 199 -11.04 -20.11 24.38
C ILE A 199 -9.71 -20.81 24.64
N VAL A 200 -8.60 -20.08 24.68
CA VAL A 200 -7.28 -20.63 25.04
C VAL A 200 -7.31 -21.19 26.45
N ASP A 201 -7.88 -20.48 27.42
CA ASP A 201 -8.03 -20.96 28.81
C ASP A 201 -8.90 -22.22 28.90
N LYS A 202 -9.97 -22.35 28.11
CA LYS A 202 -10.78 -23.55 28.01
C LYS A 202 -10.01 -24.71 27.39
N LEU A 203 -9.25 -24.45 26.33
CA LEU A 203 -8.42 -25.44 25.67
C LEU A 203 -7.28 -25.92 26.59
N VAL A 204 -6.65 -25.03 27.33
CA VAL A 204 -5.62 -25.37 28.33
C VAL A 204 -6.24 -26.27 29.43
N LYS A 205 -7.40 -25.89 30.00
CA LYS A 205 -8.09 -26.70 31.00
C LYS A 205 -8.51 -28.10 30.49
N GLU A 206 -8.98 -28.17 29.23
CA GLU A 206 -9.35 -29.46 28.64
C GLU A 206 -8.10 -30.34 28.36
N ASN A 207 -6.99 -29.70 27.95
CA ASN A 207 -5.72 -30.40 27.77
C ASN A 207 -5.19 -30.96 29.10
N ASP A 208 -5.24 -30.18 30.18
CA ASP A 208 -4.86 -30.66 31.52
C ASP A 208 -5.76 -31.80 32.00
N ARG A 209 -7.05 -31.77 31.71
CA ARG A 209 -8.00 -32.82 32.00
C ARG A 209 -7.71 -34.10 31.23
N LEU A 210 -7.36 -33.99 29.95
CA LEU A 210 -6.99 -35.12 29.10
C LEU A 210 -5.66 -35.72 29.53
N SER A 211 -4.68 -34.92 29.90
CA SER A 211 -3.39 -35.37 30.43
C SER A 211 -3.57 -36.19 31.70
N LYS A 212 -4.38 -35.73 32.66
CA LYS A 212 -4.70 -36.51 33.89
C LYS A 212 -5.40 -37.82 33.59
N LYS A 213 -6.31 -37.88 32.61
CA LYS A 213 -6.96 -39.12 32.18
C LYS A 213 -5.97 -40.11 31.55
N ILE A 214 -5.01 -39.62 30.80
CA ILE A 214 -3.94 -40.43 30.20
C ILE A 214 -3.11 -41.04 31.31
N GLU A 215 -2.67 -40.26 32.31
CA GLU A 215 -1.93 -40.76 33.47
C GLU A 215 -2.69 -41.82 34.28
N GLU A 216 -4.02 -41.66 34.46
CA GLU A 216 -4.88 -42.63 35.10
C GLU A 216 -4.98 -43.95 34.32
N ILE A 217 -5.07 -43.86 32.99
CA ILE A 217 -5.13 -45.03 32.11
C ILE A 217 -3.78 -45.77 32.12
N GLU A 218 -2.66 -45.04 32.04
CA GLU A 218 -1.32 -45.60 32.11
C GLU A 218 -1.08 -46.32 33.44
N LYS A 219 -1.49 -45.73 34.59
CA LYS A 219 -1.43 -46.37 35.90
C LYS A 219 -2.27 -47.66 35.98
N LYS A 220 -3.45 -47.69 35.35
CA LYS A 220 -4.31 -48.89 35.30
C LYS A 220 -3.76 -49.96 34.37
N LEU A 221 -3.05 -49.62 33.32
CA LEU A 221 -2.38 -50.57 32.44
C LEU A 221 -1.18 -51.21 33.14
N ASN A 222 -0.32 -50.39 33.77
CA ASN A 222 0.87 -50.87 34.48
C ASN A 222 0.53 -51.65 35.78
N SER A 223 -0.72 -51.57 36.27
CA SER A 223 -1.18 -52.38 37.46
C SER A 223 -1.81 -53.69 37.04
N LYS A 224 -1.86 -54.07 35.77
CA LYS A 224 -2.40 -55.30 35.23
C LYS A 224 -1.31 -56.25 34.67
N GLU A 225 -0.05 -55.77 34.67
CA GLU A 225 1.14 -56.57 34.47
C GLU A 225 1.72 -57.00 35.85
#